data_d4fb474538641e623f2f7f153274006b
#
_entry.id   d4fb474538641e623f2f7f153274006b
#
_cell.length_a   1.000
_cell.length_b   1.000
_cell.length_c   1.000
_cell.angle_alpha   90.00
_cell.angle_beta   90.00
_cell.angle_gamma   90.00
#
_symmetry.space_group_name_H-M   'P 1'
#
loop_
_entity.id
_entity.type
_entity.pdbx_description
1 polymer ?
#
loop_
_entity_poly.entity_id
_entity_poly.type
_entity_poly.pdbx_seq_one_letter_code
_entity_poly.pdbx_strand_id
1 'polypeptide(L)'
;MGENPYFWKFLGDMMRFTGTIDAKLDAKGRVFLPSDFRKQLAESDPRLVLKRDVYQPCLVIYPYAVWNAEVDALRARLNRWDPRQAMLFRQFLANVEVFTLDGNGRFLISRKMLDACAITDRTVRFMGVDDRIEVWGVAQSAKLLMSDSDYAESLAKIMGKTPLMDNDHTAIY
;
A
#
# COMPACT_ATOMS: atom_id res chain seq x y z
N MET A 1 2.00 -4.57 -28.53
CA MET A 1 1.79 -5.34 -27.29
C MET A 1 0.38 -5.04 -26.84
N GLY A 2 -0.50 -6.03 -26.96
CA GLY A 2 -1.92 -5.84 -26.62
C GLY A 2 -2.10 -5.64 -25.13
N GLU A 3 -2.59 -4.48 -24.75
CA GLU A 3 -3.12 -4.28 -23.40
C GLU A 3 -4.24 -5.28 -23.19
N ASN A 4 -4.12 -6.11 -22.17
CA ASN A 4 -5.14 -7.10 -21.84
C ASN A 4 -6.40 -6.34 -21.36
N PRO A 5 -7.51 -6.32 -22.10
CA PRO A 5 -8.71 -5.58 -21.71
C PRO A 5 -9.35 -6.12 -20.42
N TYR A 6 -8.98 -7.32 -19.99
CA TYR A 6 -9.41 -7.90 -18.72
C TYR A 6 -8.63 -7.35 -17.52
N PHE A 7 -7.45 -6.79 -17.75
CA PHE A 7 -6.65 -6.19 -16.69
C PHE A 7 -7.35 -4.95 -16.09
N TRP A 8 -7.89 -4.08 -16.93
CA TRP A 8 -8.63 -2.90 -16.49
C TRP A 8 -9.99 -3.23 -15.85
N LYS A 9 -10.64 -4.31 -16.30
CA LYS A 9 -11.88 -4.80 -15.69
C LYS A 9 -11.62 -5.39 -14.30
N PHE A 10 -10.50 -6.09 -14.14
CA PHE A 10 -10.05 -6.62 -12.86
C PHE A 10 -9.66 -5.51 -11.87
N LEU A 11 -9.05 -4.42 -12.35
CA LEU A 11 -8.74 -3.23 -11.55
C LEU A 11 -9.99 -2.41 -11.20
N GLY A 12 -11.02 -2.42 -12.04
CA GLY A 12 -12.28 -1.69 -11.80
C GLY A 12 -13.12 -2.23 -10.66
N ASP A 13 -12.96 -3.51 -10.33
CA ASP A 13 -13.62 -4.19 -9.20
C ASP A 13 -12.76 -4.24 -7.93
N MET A 14 -11.51 -3.78 -7.97
CA MET A 14 -10.68 -3.68 -6.77
C MET A 14 -11.14 -2.50 -5.93
N MET A 15 -11.75 -2.81 -4.79
CA MET A 15 -12.07 -1.80 -3.79
C MET A 15 -10.78 -1.12 -3.33
N ARG A 16 -10.78 0.21 -3.34
CA ARG A 16 -9.62 1.01 -2.97
C ARG A 16 -9.63 1.28 -1.48
N PHE A 17 -8.50 1.05 -0.83
CA PHE A 17 -8.33 1.46 0.56
C PHE A 17 -8.19 2.97 0.64
N THR A 18 -9.07 3.60 1.40
CA THR A 18 -9.08 5.05 1.63
C THR A 18 -9.36 5.35 3.09
N GLY A 19 -8.99 6.53 3.55
CA GLY A 19 -9.27 6.99 4.91
C GLY A 19 -8.17 6.67 5.91
N THR A 20 -8.34 7.19 7.11
CA THR A 20 -7.37 7.10 8.20
C THR A 20 -8.11 6.68 9.47
N ILE A 21 -7.62 5.64 10.15
CA ILE A 21 -8.23 5.07 11.34
C ILE A 21 -7.14 4.70 12.35
N ASP A 22 -7.29 5.14 13.59
CA ASP A 22 -6.39 4.79 14.69
C ASP A 22 -6.88 3.50 15.38
N ALA A 23 -5.92 2.66 15.78
CA ALA A 23 -6.18 1.44 16.53
C ALA A 23 -5.10 1.20 17.60
N LYS A 24 -5.44 0.44 18.62
CA LYS A 24 -4.54 0.16 19.75
C LYS A 24 -3.91 -1.22 19.63
N LEU A 25 -2.60 -1.28 19.85
CA LEU A 25 -1.86 -2.50 20.06
C LEU A 25 -2.14 -3.05 21.48
N ASP A 26 -2.33 -4.34 21.59
CA ASP A 26 -2.32 -5.00 22.90
C ASP A 26 -0.88 -5.20 23.42
N ALA A 27 -0.74 -5.73 24.63
CA ALA A 27 0.56 -5.94 25.26
C ALA A 27 1.46 -6.92 24.49
N LYS A 28 0.90 -7.76 23.61
CA LYS A 28 1.62 -8.73 22.79
C LYS A 28 1.93 -8.21 21.38
N GLY A 29 1.51 -7.00 21.04
CA GLY A 29 1.70 -6.42 19.70
C GLY A 29 0.60 -6.82 18.70
N ARG A 30 -0.54 -7.33 19.15
CA ARG A 30 -1.68 -7.62 18.29
C ARG A 30 -2.56 -6.38 18.14
N VAL A 31 -3.10 -6.21 16.96
CA VAL A 31 -3.98 -5.08 16.62
C VAL A 31 -5.12 -5.57 15.73
N PHE A 32 -6.30 -4.97 15.88
CA PHE A 32 -7.41 -5.19 14.96
C PHE A 32 -7.14 -4.43 13.65
N LEU A 33 -7.26 -5.11 12.53
CA LEU A 33 -7.40 -4.41 11.27
C LEU A 33 -8.78 -3.74 11.27
N PRO A 34 -8.86 -2.42 11.04
CA PRO A 34 -10.14 -1.71 11.05
C PRO A 34 -11.19 -2.36 10.15
N SER A 35 -12.43 -2.42 10.60
CA SER A 35 -13.52 -3.13 9.90
C SER A 35 -13.74 -2.61 8.48
N ASP A 36 -13.54 -1.31 8.25
CA ASP A 36 -13.72 -0.70 6.95
C ASP A 36 -12.68 -1.21 5.94
N PHE A 37 -11.45 -1.47 6.39
CA PHE A 37 -10.43 -2.10 5.56
C PHE A 37 -10.68 -3.61 5.40
N ARG A 38 -11.13 -4.30 6.47
CA ARG A 38 -11.44 -5.73 6.38
C ARG A 38 -12.52 -6.05 5.35
N LYS A 39 -13.56 -5.22 5.27
CA LYS A 39 -14.65 -5.38 4.29
C LYS A 39 -14.19 -5.26 2.84
N GLN A 40 -13.05 -4.63 2.62
CA GLN A 40 -12.48 -4.42 1.29
C GLN A 40 -11.50 -5.52 0.88
N LEU A 41 -11.17 -6.44 1.79
CA LEU A 41 -10.31 -7.58 1.46
C LEU A 41 -11.08 -8.61 0.63
N ALA A 42 -10.39 -9.18 -0.36
CA ALA A 42 -10.96 -10.24 -1.17
C ALA A 42 -11.26 -11.48 -0.32
N GLU A 43 -12.47 -12.00 -0.41
CA GLU A 43 -12.85 -13.23 0.31
C GLU A 43 -12.11 -14.47 -0.23
N SER A 44 -11.68 -14.42 -1.50
CA SER A 44 -11.03 -15.53 -2.18
C SER A 44 -9.61 -15.83 -1.71
N ASP A 45 -8.90 -14.82 -1.22
CA ASP A 45 -7.53 -14.99 -0.69
C ASP A 45 -7.35 -14.14 0.57
N PRO A 46 -7.38 -14.78 1.76
CA PRO A 46 -7.25 -14.09 3.04
C PRO A 46 -5.81 -13.69 3.39
N ARG A 47 -4.84 -14.05 2.55
CA ARG A 47 -3.43 -13.77 2.83
C ARG A 47 -3.12 -12.29 2.65
N LEU A 48 -2.40 -11.78 3.63
CA LEU A 48 -1.87 -10.42 3.66
C LEU A 48 -0.35 -10.48 3.81
N VAL A 49 0.30 -9.43 3.37
CA VAL A 49 1.76 -9.29 3.49
C VAL A 49 2.06 -8.03 4.27
N LEU A 50 2.85 -8.17 5.33
CA LEU A 50 3.36 -7.07 6.13
C LEU A 50 4.83 -6.84 5.81
N LYS A 51 5.19 -5.61 5.51
CA LYS A 51 6.55 -5.22 5.14
C LYS A 51 6.83 -3.81 5.63
N ARG A 52 8.09 -3.54 6.00
CA ARG A 52 8.56 -2.17 6.18
C ARG A 52 8.63 -1.46 4.83
N ASP A 53 8.14 -0.22 4.75
CA ASP A 53 8.35 0.62 3.59
C ASP A 53 9.85 0.92 3.37
N VAL A 54 10.25 1.08 2.11
CA VAL A 54 11.66 1.29 1.74
C VAL A 54 12.09 2.73 2.02
N TYR A 55 11.18 3.67 1.86
CA TYR A 55 11.49 5.11 1.90
C TYR A 55 10.96 5.81 3.15
N GLN A 56 9.91 5.24 3.76
CA GLN A 56 9.20 5.87 4.87
C GLN A 56 9.29 5.03 6.15
N PRO A 57 9.24 5.63 7.34
CA PRO A 57 9.28 4.91 8.61
C PRO A 57 7.89 4.36 8.98
N CYS A 58 7.33 3.55 8.08
CA CYS A 58 6.03 2.89 8.28
C CYS A 58 6.08 1.42 7.86
N LEU A 59 5.07 0.68 8.27
CA LEU A 59 4.79 -0.64 7.73
C LEU A 59 3.73 -0.52 6.65
N VAL A 60 3.73 -1.46 5.73
CA VAL A 60 2.74 -1.54 4.65
C VAL A 60 2.11 -2.92 4.66
N ILE A 61 0.79 -2.95 4.61
CA ILE A 61 0.00 -4.16 4.43
C ILE A 61 -0.46 -4.21 2.99
N TYR A 62 -0.12 -5.30 2.31
CA TYR A 62 -0.57 -5.59 0.95
C TYR A 62 -1.51 -6.79 0.95
N PRO A 63 -2.63 -6.76 0.22
CA PRO A 63 -3.25 -7.97 -0.25
C PRO A 63 -2.22 -8.84 -1.01
N TYR A 64 -2.27 -10.16 -0.85
CA TYR A 64 -1.25 -11.05 -1.40
C TYR A 64 -1.08 -10.91 -2.93
N ALA A 65 -2.18 -10.72 -3.65
CA ALA A 65 -2.14 -10.51 -5.10
C ALA A 65 -1.41 -9.21 -5.50
N VAL A 66 -1.61 -8.12 -4.73
CA VAL A 66 -0.92 -6.85 -4.94
C VAL A 66 0.58 -6.99 -4.68
N TRP A 67 0.94 -7.67 -3.59
CA TRP A 67 2.35 -7.96 -3.30
C TRP A 67 3.03 -8.74 -4.41
N ASN A 68 2.38 -9.78 -4.94
CA ASN A 68 2.93 -10.55 -6.05
C ASN A 68 3.15 -9.70 -7.30
N ALA A 69 2.23 -8.80 -7.61
CA ALA A 69 2.38 -7.87 -8.73
C ALA A 69 3.57 -6.91 -8.53
N GLU A 70 3.79 -6.40 -7.31
CA GLU A 70 4.97 -5.59 -6.96
C GLU A 70 6.28 -6.36 -7.14
N VAL A 71 6.32 -7.60 -6.66
CA VAL A 71 7.50 -8.48 -6.82
C VAL A 71 7.78 -8.75 -8.29
N ASP A 72 6.75 -9.05 -9.08
CA ASP A 72 6.88 -9.33 -10.51
C ASP A 72 7.35 -8.08 -11.28
N ALA A 73 6.83 -6.90 -10.95
CA ALA A 73 7.22 -5.65 -11.55
C ALA A 73 8.70 -5.31 -11.27
N LEU A 74 9.17 -5.54 -10.04
CA LEU A 74 10.58 -5.36 -9.70
C LEU A 74 11.45 -6.38 -10.43
N ARG A 75 11.07 -7.66 -10.38
CA ARG A 75 11.81 -8.75 -11.03
C ARG A 75 12.00 -8.51 -12.52
N ALA A 76 11.00 -8.00 -13.21
CA ALA A 76 11.05 -7.70 -14.65
C ALA A 76 12.07 -6.62 -15.02
N ARG A 77 12.45 -5.76 -14.06
CA ARG A 77 13.41 -4.66 -14.24
C ARG A 77 14.85 -5.03 -13.88
N LEU A 78 15.05 -6.18 -13.23
CA LEU A 78 16.34 -6.59 -12.70
C LEU A 78 17.06 -7.56 -13.64
N ASN A 79 18.38 -7.38 -13.74
CA ASN A 79 19.28 -8.39 -14.29
C ASN A 79 19.73 -9.33 -13.16
N ARG A 80 19.21 -10.56 -13.16
CA ARG A 80 19.51 -11.57 -12.14
C ARG A 80 20.98 -12.03 -12.10
N TRP A 81 21.72 -11.76 -13.17
CA TRP A 81 23.14 -12.09 -13.29
C TRP A 81 24.06 -10.99 -12.77
N ASP A 82 23.52 -9.80 -12.49
CA ASP A 82 24.23 -8.72 -11.84
C ASP A 82 24.22 -8.96 -10.32
N PRO A 83 25.37 -9.14 -9.65
CA PRO A 83 25.43 -9.43 -8.22
C PRO A 83 24.80 -8.35 -7.34
N ARG A 84 24.91 -7.08 -7.73
CA ARG A 84 24.35 -5.96 -6.98
C ARG A 84 22.83 -5.94 -7.07
N GLN A 85 22.27 -6.19 -8.25
CA GLN A 85 20.82 -6.29 -8.43
C GLN A 85 20.24 -7.53 -7.76
N ALA A 86 20.96 -8.65 -7.76
CA ALA A 86 20.57 -9.83 -7.02
C ALA A 86 20.56 -9.58 -5.50
N MET A 87 21.50 -8.80 -4.98
CA MET A 87 21.53 -8.39 -3.56
C MET A 87 20.35 -7.48 -3.22
N LEU A 88 20.03 -6.51 -4.07
CA LEU A 88 18.87 -5.63 -3.92
C LEU A 88 17.57 -6.45 -3.86
N PHE A 89 17.38 -7.39 -4.76
CA PHE A 89 16.19 -8.21 -4.80
C PHE A 89 16.06 -9.10 -3.55
N ARG A 90 17.17 -9.66 -3.08
CA ARG A 90 17.19 -10.42 -1.82
C ARG A 90 16.79 -9.54 -0.63
N GLN A 91 17.31 -8.33 -0.56
CA GLN A 91 16.96 -7.38 0.52
C GLN A 91 15.49 -6.96 0.44
N PHE A 92 14.95 -6.77 -0.75
CA PHE A 92 13.55 -6.46 -0.96
C PHE A 92 12.62 -7.53 -0.39
N LEU A 93 13.00 -8.80 -0.51
CA LEU A 93 12.22 -9.95 -0.05
C LEU A 93 12.51 -10.38 1.41
N ALA A 94 13.62 -9.94 2.00
CA ALA A 94 14.14 -10.54 3.23
C ALA A 94 13.30 -10.27 4.49
N ASN A 95 12.60 -9.15 4.57
CA ASN A 95 11.86 -8.73 5.77
C ASN A 95 10.37 -8.61 5.45
N VAL A 96 9.80 -9.68 4.94
CA VAL A 96 8.40 -9.78 4.57
C VAL A 96 7.73 -10.86 5.42
N GLU A 97 6.61 -10.55 6.03
CA GLU A 97 5.80 -11.49 6.80
C GLU A 97 4.47 -11.71 6.07
N VAL A 98 4.17 -12.97 5.71
CA VAL A 98 2.87 -13.36 5.18
C VAL A 98 2.00 -13.79 6.35
N PHE A 99 0.81 -13.25 6.46
CA PHE A 99 -0.10 -13.53 7.56
C PHE A 99 -1.56 -13.58 7.12
N THR A 100 -2.41 -14.08 8.00
CA THR A 100 -3.87 -13.97 7.91
C THR A 100 -4.41 -13.37 9.19
N LEU A 101 -5.57 -12.75 9.12
CA LEU A 101 -6.25 -12.28 10.32
C LEU A 101 -6.76 -13.47 11.14
N ASP A 102 -6.72 -13.33 12.47
CA ASP A 102 -7.36 -14.29 13.36
C ASP A 102 -8.90 -14.21 13.28
N GLY A 103 -9.59 -15.12 13.97
CA GLY A 103 -11.06 -15.17 13.97
C GLY A 103 -11.75 -13.90 14.46
N ASN A 104 -11.02 -13.00 15.14
CA ASN A 104 -11.50 -11.72 15.61
C ASN A 104 -11.09 -10.54 14.70
N GLY A 105 -10.35 -10.79 13.64
CA GLY A 105 -9.86 -9.76 12.71
C GLY A 105 -8.59 -9.06 13.21
N ARG A 106 -7.78 -9.74 14.04
CA ARG A 106 -6.50 -9.23 14.55
C ARG A 106 -5.32 -9.88 13.86
N PHE A 107 -4.20 -9.18 13.90
CA PHE A 107 -2.90 -9.72 13.50
C PHE A 107 -1.81 -9.20 14.44
N LEU A 108 -0.67 -9.88 14.42
CA LEU A 108 0.50 -9.55 15.22
C LEU A 108 1.46 -8.68 14.39
N ILE A 109 1.93 -7.58 14.98
CA ILE A 109 3.08 -6.84 14.50
C ILE A 109 4.25 -7.17 15.41
N SER A 110 5.30 -7.76 14.87
CA SER A 110 6.46 -8.14 15.66
C SER A 110 7.17 -6.91 16.27
N ARG A 111 7.77 -7.09 17.45
CA ARG A 111 8.52 -6.01 18.09
C ARG A 111 9.61 -5.45 17.17
N LYS A 112 10.27 -6.31 16.42
CA LYS A 112 11.28 -5.92 15.43
C LYS A 112 10.73 -4.96 14.39
N MET A 113 9.53 -5.19 13.89
CA MET A 113 8.89 -4.31 12.90
C MET A 113 8.47 -2.97 13.50
N LEU A 114 7.89 -3.00 14.70
CA LEU A 114 7.53 -1.77 15.42
C LEU A 114 8.76 -0.88 15.67
N ASP A 115 9.85 -1.47 16.17
CA ASP A 115 11.09 -0.75 16.46
C ASP A 115 11.74 -0.20 15.18
N ALA A 116 11.71 -0.96 14.08
CA ALA A 116 12.24 -0.53 12.78
C ALA A 116 11.53 0.70 12.19
N CYS A 117 10.28 0.94 12.60
CA CYS A 117 9.48 2.09 12.18
C CYS A 117 9.33 3.16 13.28
N ALA A 118 10.09 3.02 14.39
CA ALA A 118 10.01 3.90 15.56
C ALA A 118 8.57 4.05 16.09
N ILE A 119 7.78 2.98 16.03
CA ILE A 119 6.45 2.91 16.62
C ILE A 119 6.60 2.51 18.07
N THR A 120 6.60 3.50 18.95
CA THR A 120 6.80 3.32 20.40
C THR A 120 5.50 3.36 21.19
N ASP A 121 4.47 4.00 20.63
CA ASP A 121 3.16 4.13 21.26
C ASP A 121 2.32 2.86 21.08
N ARG A 122 1.33 2.70 21.94
CA ARG A 122 0.33 1.64 21.80
C ARG A 122 -0.73 1.95 20.72
N THR A 123 -0.73 3.13 20.18
CA THR A 123 -1.64 3.52 19.11
C THR A 123 -0.90 3.56 17.79
N VAL A 124 -1.45 2.89 16.80
CA VAL A 124 -1.02 2.92 15.40
C VAL A 124 -2.08 3.55 14.55
N ARG A 125 -1.66 4.20 13.49
CA ARG A 125 -2.54 4.83 12.50
C ARG A 125 -2.51 4.06 11.20
N PHE A 126 -3.65 3.53 10.81
CA PHE A 126 -3.85 2.92 9.49
C PHE A 126 -4.27 3.98 8.49
N MET A 127 -3.61 4.01 7.34
CA MET A 127 -3.95 4.90 6.23
C MET A 127 -4.16 4.05 4.97
N GLY A 128 -5.34 4.13 4.40
CA GLY A 128 -5.61 3.51 3.11
C GLY A 128 -4.96 4.32 1.98
N VAL A 129 -4.16 3.66 1.16
CA VAL A 129 -3.43 4.26 0.04
C VAL A 129 -3.66 3.40 -1.20
N ASP A 130 -4.85 3.51 -1.76
CA ASP A 130 -5.29 2.83 -2.97
C ASP A 130 -5.28 1.28 -2.83
N ASP A 131 -4.25 0.61 -3.27
CA ASP A 131 -4.13 -0.86 -3.29
C ASP A 131 -3.49 -1.47 -2.02
N ARG A 132 -3.12 -0.63 -1.05
CA ARG A 132 -2.39 -1.00 0.16
C ARG A 132 -2.82 -0.19 1.37
N ILE A 133 -2.40 -0.63 2.54
CA ILE A 133 -2.66 0.07 3.79
C ILE A 133 -1.34 0.34 4.47
N GLU A 134 -1.07 1.59 4.80
CA GLU A 134 0.09 1.97 5.60
C GLU A 134 -0.24 1.94 7.10
N VAL A 135 0.75 1.56 7.91
CA VAL A 135 0.66 1.52 9.37
C VAL A 135 1.75 2.41 9.94
N TRP A 136 1.33 3.47 10.60
CA TRP A 136 2.20 4.52 11.12
C TRP A 136 2.16 4.61 12.64
N GLY A 137 3.26 5.05 13.25
CA GLY A 137 3.20 5.65 14.56
C GLY A 137 2.46 7.00 14.49
N VAL A 138 1.66 7.32 15.49
CA VAL A 138 0.85 8.56 15.49
C VAL A 138 1.73 9.80 15.38
N ALA A 139 2.87 9.83 16.08
CA ALA A 139 3.80 10.96 16.04
C ALA A 139 4.42 11.19 14.65
N GLN A 140 4.77 10.13 13.93
CA GLN A 140 5.33 10.22 12.58
C GLN A 140 4.28 10.63 11.56
N SER A 141 3.04 10.18 11.72
CA SER A 141 1.96 10.47 10.79
C SER A 141 1.57 11.94 10.72
N ALA A 142 1.83 12.71 11.77
CA ALA A 142 1.53 14.14 11.81
C ALA A 142 2.28 14.97 10.75
N LYS A 143 3.39 14.43 10.22
CA LYS A 143 4.26 15.11 9.23
C LYS A 143 4.01 14.68 7.79
N LEU A 144 3.02 13.81 7.55
CA LEU A 144 2.81 13.18 6.25
C LEU A 144 1.97 14.00 5.28
N LEU A 145 1.17 14.91 5.79
CA LEU A 145 0.26 15.69 4.98
C LEU A 145 0.88 17.05 4.67
N MET A 146 0.75 17.45 3.42
CA MET A 146 1.10 18.80 2.97
C MET A 146 0.15 19.83 3.60
N SER A 147 0.55 21.10 3.57
CA SER A 147 -0.40 22.20 3.81
C SER A 147 -1.49 22.19 2.72
N ASP A 148 -2.67 22.69 3.04
CA ASP A 148 -3.78 22.74 2.06
C ASP A 148 -3.40 23.49 0.78
N SER A 149 -2.61 24.55 0.90
CA SER A 149 -2.13 25.34 -0.25
C SER A 149 -1.15 24.54 -1.12
N ASP A 150 -0.15 23.87 -0.50
CA ASP A 150 0.83 23.08 -1.24
C ASP A 150 0.17 21.87 -1.91
N TYR A 151 -0.80 21.27 -1.24
CA TYR A 151 -1.58 20.16 -1.79
C TYR A 151 -2.37 20.62 -3.03
N ALA A 152 -3.12 21.71 -2.92
CA ALA A 152 -3.92 22.24 -4.02
C ALA A 152 -3.04 22.63 -5.22
N GLU A 153 -1.90 23.29 -4.99
CA GLU A 153 -0.96 23.67 -6.04
C GLU A 153 -0.34 22.45 -6.72
N SER A 154 0.10 21.47 -5.94
CA SER A 154 0.71 20.25 -6.46
C SER A 154 -0.28 19.42 -7.28
N LEU A 155 -1.53 19.31 -6.80
CA LEU A 155 -2.59 18.59 -7.51
C LEU A 155 -2.93 19.28 -8.83
N ALA A 156 -3.06 20.61 -8.82
CA ALA A 156 -3.34 21.39 -10.03
C ALA A 156 -2.22 21.25 -11.08
N LYS A 157 -0.95 21.22 -10.66
CA LYS A 157 0.20 21.01 -11.56
C LYS A 157 0.17 19.63 -12.24
N ILE A 158 -0.30 18.62 -11.55
CA ILE A 158 -0.38 17.25 -12.09
C ILE A 158 -1.62 17.14 -13.00
N MET A 159 -2.79 17.52 -12.50
CA MET A 159 -4.06 17.38 -13.22
C MET A 159 -4.21 18.35 -14.38
N GLY A 160 -3.65 19.56 -14.28
CA GLY A 160 -3.66 20.54 -15.35
C GLY A 160 -2.78 20.23 -16.55
N LYS A 161 -1.91 19.20 -16.45
CA LYS A 161 -1.05 18.68 -17.53
C LYS A 161 -1.69 17.54 -18.32
N THR A 162 -2.86 17.08 -17.97
CA THR A 162 -3.58 16.08 -18.73
C THR A 162 -4.00 16.69 -20.06
N PRO A 163 -3.59 16.15 -21.23
CA PRO A 163 -4.10 16.62 -22.50
C PRO A 163 -5.62 16.46 -22.46
N LEU A 164 -6.34 17.53 -22.71
CA LEU A 164 -7.76 17.45 -23.03
C LEU A 164 -7.86 16.52 -24.23
N MET A 165 -8.53 15.39 -24.10
CA MET A 165 -8.93 14.62 -25.27
C MET A 165 -9.81 15.55 -26.09
N ASP A 166 -9.30 16.00 -27.22
CA ASP A 166 -10.09 16.73 -28.23
C ASP A 166 -11.23 15.80 -28.66
N ASN A 167 -12.39 16.06 -28.07
CA ASN A 167 -13.66 15.57 -28.61
C ASN A 167 -13.99 16.41 -29.87
N ASP A 168 -13.20 16.22 -30.90
CA ASP A 168 -13.52 16.75 -32.22
C ASP A 168 -14.56 15.83 -32.87
N HIS A 169 -15.79 15.94 -32.40
CA HIS A 169 -16.97 15.52 -33.14
C HIS A 169 -17.41 16.66 -34.08
N THR A 170 -16.59 16.89 -35.09
CA THR A 170 -17.09 17.65 -36.23
C THR A 170 -18.06 16.74 -37.00
N ALA A 171 -19.34 16.95 -36.77
CA ALA A 171 -20.39 16.42 -37.62
C ALA A 171 -20.16 16.95 -39.05
N ILE A 172 -19.94 16.05 -39.97
CA ILE A 172 -19.98 16.36 -41.39
C ILE A 172 -21.41 16.05 -41.89
N TYR A 173 -22.04 17.08 -42.43
CA TYR A 173 -23.27 16.96 -43.18
C TYR A 173 -22.99 16.29 -44.54
#